data_bde9d2f815d33e0031f505c820b42840
#
_entry.id   bde9d2f815d33e0031f505c820b42840
#
_cell.length_a   1.000
_cell.length_b   1.000
_cell.length_c   1.000
_cell.angle_alpha   90.00
_cell.angle_beta   90.00
_cell.angle_gamma   90.00
#
_symmetry.space_group_name_H-M   'P 1'
#
loop_
_entity.id
_entity.type
_entity.pdbx_description
1 polymer ?
#
loop_
_entity_poly.entity_id
_entity_poly.type
_entity_poly.pdbx_seq_one_letter_code
_entity_poly.pdbx_strand_id
1 'polypeptide(L)'
;MGKLAVNIVWIKRDIRTIDHDSFNAAESENIPYLPIYIFDSDLIKHRDTSDRHLGFIFNSLKDINRKLSSYNKEVKVLYGPSLKIFKSLLNQYKIENIFSYQESGIKQSWQRDIRIKIFCDENSINWLEFQRDGIIRGIKNRRNWNKNFIIILYL
;
A
#
# COMPACT_ATOMS: atom_id res chain seq x y z
N MET A 1 -22.73 -19.13 1.65
CA MET A 1 -22.55 -17.93 0.82
C MET A 1 -21.06 -17.76 0.51
N GLY A 2 -20.70 -17.53 -0.75
CA GLY A 2 -19.30 -17.24 -1.10
C GLY A 2 -18.84 -15.89 -0.54
N LYS A 3 -17.53 -15.74 -0.30
CA LYS A 3 -16.95 -14.46 0.12
C LYS A 3 -17.09 -13.42 -1.00
N LEU A 4 -17.34 -12.17 -0.63
CA LEU A 4 -17.34 -11.05 -1.58
C LEU A 4 -15.95 -10.87 -2.16
N ALA A 5 -15.86 -10.83 -3.49
CA ALA A 5 -14.62 -10.51 -4.19
C ALA A 5 -14.30 -9.01 -4.04
N VAL A 6 -13.08 -8.68 -3.66
CA VAL A 6 -12.63 -7.30 -3.47
C VAL A 6 -11.18 -7.13 -3.91
N ASN A 7 -10.88 -5.92 -4.37
CA ASN A 7 -9.51 -5.45 -4.50
C ASN A 7 -9.09 -4.68 -3.24
N ILE A 8 -7.82 -4.66 -2.92
CA ILE A 8 -7.26 -3.88 -1.81
C ILE A 8 -6.39 -2.76 -2.37
N VAL A 9 -6.63 -1.52 -1.94
CA VAL A 9 -5.68 -0.42 -2.14
C VAL A 9 -4.92 -0.23 -0.82
N TRP A 10 -3.69 -0.74 -0.79
CA TRP A 10 -2.86 -0.67 0.42
C TRP A 10 -2.00 0.58 0.41
N ILE A 11 -2.48 1.62 1.11
CA ILE A 11 -1.78 2.89 1.30
C ILE A 11 -0.66 2.69 2.32
N LYS A 12 0.55 3.13 1.98
CA LYS A 12 1.72 3.06 2.86
C LYS A 12 2.22 4.47 3.21
N ARG A 13 3.11 5.06 2.39
CA ARG A 13 3.62 6.43 2.56
C ARG A 13 2.95 7.45 1.63
N ASP A 14 2.12 6.97 0.77
CA ASP A 14 1.42 7.68 -0.31
C ASP A 14 0.03 8.17 0.14
N ILE A 15 -0.03 8.83 1.30
CA ILE A 15 -1.29 9.27 1.92
C ILE A 15 -1.85 10.49 1.16
N ARG A 16 -2.43 10.23 -0.02
CA ARG A 16 -3.05 11.24 -0.90
C ARG A 16 -4.19 10.62 -1.71
N THR A 17 -5.07 11.46 -2.25
CA THR A 17 -6.20 11.04 -3.10
C THR A 17 -6.09 11.55 -4.54
N ILE A 18 -5.09 12.35 -4.86
CA ILE A 18 -4.87 12.92 -6.18
C ILE A 18 -3.59 12.31 -6.75
N ASP A 19 -3.59 12.02 -8.03
CA ASP A 19 -2.45 11.44 -8.74
C ASP A 19 -1.94 10.16 -8.04
N HIS A 20 -2.83 9.15 -7.99
CA HIS A 20 -2.60 7.95 -7.20
C HIS A 20 -2.87 6.68 -8.02
N ASP A 21 -1.81 6.08 -8.56
CA ASP A 21 -1.91 4.93 -9.48
C ASP A 21 -2.65 3.74 -8.89
N SER A 22 -2.46 3.47 -7.59
CA SER A 22 -3.15 2.35 -6.93
C SER A 22 -4.67 2.55 -6.86
N PHE A 23 -5.15 3.79 -6.67
CA PHE A 23 -6.57 4.08 -6.75
C PHE A 23 -7.06 4.00 -8.20
N ASN A 24 -6.34 4.59 -9.15
CA ASN A 24 -6.70 4.55 -10.57
C ASN A 24 -6.80 3.10 -11.07
N ALA A 25 -5.85 2.24 -10.71
CA ALA A 25 -5.88 0.83 -11.08
C ALA A 25 -7.08 0.11 -10.44
N ALA A 26 -7.37 0.35 -9.17
CA ALA A 26 -8.50 -0.27 -8.50
C ALA A 26 -9.85 0.20 -9.08
N GLU A 27 -9.96 1.46 -9.50
CA GLU A 27 -11.18 2.02 -10.13
C GLU A 27 -11.39 1.55 -11.56
N SER A 28 -10.32 1.19 -12.28
CA SER A 28 -10.42 0.62 -13.63
C SER A 28 -10.95 -0.82 -13.64
N GLU A 29 -10.90 -1.51 -12.51
CA GLU A 29 -11.42 -2.87 -12.37
C GLU A 29 -12.91 -2.85 -12.00
N ASN A 30 -13.69 -3.77 -12.55
CA ASN A 30 -15.11 -3.93 -12.22
C ASN A 30 -15.32 -4.74 -10.92
N ILE A 31 -14.45 -4.54 -9.94
CA ILE A 31 -14.46 -5.22 -8.64
C ILE A 31 -14.45 -4.16 -7.54
N PRO A 32 -15.33 -4.26 -6.53
CA PRO A 32 -15.28 -3.37 -5.39
C PRO A 32 -13.90 -3.34 -4.74
N TYR A 33 -13.45 -2.18 -4.29
CA TYR A 33 -12.15 -2.10 -3.64
C TYR A 33 -12.24 -1.49 -2.23
N LEU A 34 -11.34 -1.94 -1.37
CA LEU A 34 -11.22 -1.52 0.01
C LEU A 34 -9.87 -0.79 0.20
N PRO A 35 -9.88 0.54 0.35
CA PRO A 35 -8.67 1.25 0.74
C PRO A 35 -8.33 0.97 2.19
N ILE A 36 -7.09 0.59 2.46
CA ILE A 36 -6.61 0.33 3.83
C ILE A 36 -5.32 1.08 4.11
N TYR A 37 -5.15 1.48 5.36
CA TYR A 37 -3.88 1.87 5.94
C TYR A 37 -3.61 1.01 7.18
N ILE A 38 -2.41 0.45 7.29
CA ILE A 38 -2.03 -0.40 8.41
C ILE A 38 -0.97 0.32 9.25
N PHE A 39 -1.33 0.69 10.48
CA PHE A 39 -0.35 0.99 11.51
C PHE A 39 0.31 -0.33 11.94
N ASP A 40 1.38 -0.70 11.22
CA ASP A 40 2.09 -1.96 11.49
C ASP A 40 2.82 -1.87 12.83
N SER A 41 2.42 -2.72 13.78
CA SER A 41 2.94 -2.71 15.14
C SER A 41 4.44 -2.99 15.22
N ASP A 42 5.00 -3.72 14.25
CA ASP A 42 6.44 -4.02 14.21
C ASP A 42 7.24 -2.81 13.70
N LEU A 43 6.65 -2.02 12.79
CA LEU A 43 7.27 -0.78 12.29
C LEU A 43 7.13 0.38 13.28
N ILE A 44 5.98 0.49 13.96
CA ILE A 44 5.76 1.55 14.96
C ILE A 44 6.76 1.47 16.11
N LYS A 45 7.11 0.26 16.53
CA LYS A 45 8.10 0.03 17.59
C LYS A 45 9.55 0.33 17.19
N HIS A 46 9.79 0.61 15.90
CA HIS A 46 11.13 0.91 15.44
C HIS A 46 11.59 2.26 15.98
N ARG A 47 12.86 2.35 16.39
CA ARG A 47 13.46 3.56 17.01
C ARG A 47 13.38 4.82 16.14
N ASP A 48 13.26 4.67 14.83
CA ASP A 48 13.15 5.80 13.89
C ASP A 48 11.71 6.29 13.75
N THR A 49 10.75 5.65 14.41
CA THR A 49 9.36 6.09 14.45
C THR A 49 9.17 7.05 15.62
N SER A 50 8.66 8.24 15.35
CA SER A 50 8.34 9.22 16.38
C SER A 50 6.84 9.47 16.47
N ASP A 51 6.36 9.91 17.64
CA ASP A 51 4.96 10.29 17.85
C ASP A 51 4.53 11.40 16.89
N ARG A 52 5.46 12.29 16.53
CA ARG A 52 5.22 13.33 15.53
C ARG A 52 4.89 12.74 14.15
N HIS A 53 5.60 11.70 13.71
CA HIS A 53 5.31 11.02 12.46
C HIS A 53 3.95 10.32 12.52
N LEU A 54 3.65 9.64 13.62
CA LEU A 54 2.36 8.96 13.81
C LEU A 54 1.20 9.96 13.82
N GLY A 55 1.37 11.09 14.50
CA GLY A 55 0.40 12.17 14.51
C GLY A 55 0.16 12.78 13.12
N PHE A 56 1.21 12.99 12.34
CA PHE A 56 1.09 13.46 10.96
C PHE A 56 0.29 12.46 10.09
N ILE A 57 0.63 11.18 10.16
CA ILE A 57 -0.07 10.12 9.43
C ILE A 57 -1.55 10.09 9.82
N PHE A 58 -1.84 10.11 11.11
CA PHE A 58 -3.20 10.08 11.64
C PHE A 58 -4.04 11.26 11.12
N ASN A 59 -3.50 12.48 11.19
CA ASN A 59 -4.18 13.66 10.69
C ASN A 59 -4.38 13.62 9.16
N SER A 60 -3.38 13.14 8.42
CA SER A 60 -3.48 12.97 6.98
C SER A 60 -4.58 11.97 6.59
N LEU A 61 -4.72 10.86 7.33
CA LEU A 61 -5.80 9.89 7.13
C LEU A 61 -7.18 10.48 7.45
N LYS A 62 -7.29 11.32 8.49
CA LYS A 62 -8.54 12.05 8.77
C LYS A 62 -8.91 12.98 7.62
N ASP A 63 -7.93 13.71 7.07
CA ASP A 63 -8.18 14.63 5.96
C ASP A 63 -8.58 13.89 4.68
N ILE A 64 -7.95 12.76 4.39
CA ILE A 64 -8.35 11.89 3.28
C ILE A 64 -9.78 11.39 3.48
N ASN A 65 -10.11 10.85 4.64
CA ASN A 65 -11.44 10.31 4.90
C ASN A 65 -12.53 11.40 4.81
N ARG A 66 -12.22 12.63 5.25
CA ARG A 66 -13.12 13.76 5.05
C ARG A 66 -13.39 14.05 3.57
N LYS A 67 -12.36 13.95 2.70
CA LYS A 67 -12.52 14.13 1.25
C LYS A 67 -13.26 12.96 0.61
N LEU A 68 -12.97 11.74 1.01
CA LEU A 68 -13.57 10.53 0.44
C LEU A 68 -15.03 10.33 0.87
N SER A 69 -15.47 10.93 1.97
CA SER A 69 -16.84 10.82 2.47
C SER A 69 -17.89 11.30 1.47
N SER A 70 -17.58 12.31 0.65
CA SER A 70 -18.46 12.78 -0.44
C SER A 70 -18.69 11.72 -1.54
N TYR A 71 -17.85 10.71 -1.60
CA TYR A 71 -17.94 9.60 -2.55
C TYR A 71 -18.40 8.29 -1.89
N ASN A 72 -18.87 8.35 -0.62
CA ASN A 72 -19.18 7.17 0.21
C ASN A 72 -18.02 6.19 0.33
N LYS A 73 -16.80 6.70 0.34
CA LYS A 73 -15.56 5.94 0.47
C LYS A 73 -14.80 6.36 1.72
N GLU A 74 -14.05 5.44 2.29
CA GLU A 74 -13.14 5.72 3.40
C GLU A 74 -11.91 4.81 3.33
N VAL A 75 -10.79 5.29 3.83
CA VAL A 75 -9.62 4.46 4.11
C VAL A 75 -9.84 3.79 5.46
N LYS A 76 -9.91 2.47 5.48
CA LYS A 76 -9.97 1.70 6.74
C LYS A 76 -8.59 1.72 7.41
N VAL A 77 -8.56 2.27 8.60
CA VAL A 77 -7.34 2.33 9.41
C VAL A 77 -7.29 1.11 10.32
N LEU A 78 -6.25 0.30 10.15
CA LEU A 78 -6.06 -0.97 10.85
C LEU A 78 -4.78 -0.90 11.68
N TYR A 79 -4.74 -1.66 12.79
CA TYR A 79 -3.57 -1.73 13.67
C TYR A 79 -3.15 -3.18 13.92
N GLY A 80 -1.86 -3.46 13.81
CA GLY A 80 -1.28 -4.77 14.08
C GLY A 80 -0.24 -5.20 13.05
N PRO A 81 0.35 -6.40 13.18
CA PRO A 81 1.26 -6.93 12.18
C PRO A 81 0.57 -7.11 10.82
N SER A 82 1.13 -6.52 9.76
CA SER A 82 0.49 -6.48 8.43
C SER A 82 0.06 -7.87 7.95
N LEU A 83 0.89 -8.90 8.15
CA LEU A 83 0.55 -10.26 7.72
C LEU A 83 -0.70 -10.80 8.44
N LYS A 84 -0.87 -10.52 9.74
CA LYS A 84 -2.08 -10.93 10.48
C LYS A 84 -3.31 -10.20 9.96
N ILE A 85 -3.18 -8.93 9.64
CA ILE A 85 -4.26 -8.12 9.05
C ILE A 85 -4.69 -8.72 7.70
N PHE A 86 -3.76 -9.00 6.78
CA PHE A 86 -4.11 -9.60 5.50
C PHE A 86 -4.74 -10.99 5.62
N LYS A 87 -4.27 -11.82 6.56
CA LYS A 87 -4.92 -13.11 6.86
C LYS A 87 -6.36 -12.91 7.35
N SER A 88 -6.60 -11.92 8.21
CA SER A 88 -7.95 -11.59 8.69
C SER A 88 -8.86 -11.10 7.56
N LEU A 89 -8.34 -10.25 6.66
CA LEU A 89 -9.08 -9.78 5.50
C LEU A 89 -9.43 -10.94 4.55
N LEU A 90 -8.50 -11.87 4.31
CA LEU A 90 -8.73 -13.06 3.48
C LEU A 90 -9.80 -13.99 4.09
N ASN A 91 -9.97 -14.00 5.41
CA ASN A 91 -11.06 -14.73 6.04
C ASN A 91 -12.43 -14.11 5.77
N GLN A 92 -12.51 -12.80 5.57
CA GLN A 92 -13.76 -12.05 5.35
C GLN A 92 -14.09 -11.91 3.86
N TYR A 93 -13.08 -11.73 3.01
CA TYR A 93 -13.21 -11.41 1.59
C TYR A 93 -12.45 -12.41 0.73
N LYS A 94 -12.84 -12.50 -0.54
CA LYS A 94 -12.00 -13.06 -1.60
C LYS A 94 -11.15 -11.92 -2.17
N ILE A 95 -9.87 -11.83 -1.79
CA ILE A 95 -8.99 -10.79 -2.29
C ILE A 95 -8.49 -11.21 -3.67
N GLU A 96 -8.81 -10.41 -4.71
CA GLU A 96 -8.35 -10.67 -6.08
C GLU A 96 -7.02 -9.97 -6.35
N ASN A 97 -6.96 -8.66 -6.11
CA ASN A 97 -5.75 -7.87 -6.33
C ASN A 97 -5.42 -7.02 -5.09
N ILE A 98 -4.13 -6.75 -4.91
CA ILE A 98 -3.61 -5.72 -4.02
C ILE A 98 -2.85 -4.71 -4.86
N PHE A 99 -3.20 -3.44 -4.73
CA PHE A 99 -2.54 -2.31 -5.38
C PHE A 99 -1.83 -1.48 -4.32
N SER A 100 -0.55 -1.24 -4.49
CA SER A 100 0.22 -0.37 -3.59
C SER A 100 1.40 0.27 -4.32
N TYR A 101 1.99 1.30 -3.71
CA TYR A 101 3.30 1.75 -4.17
C TYR A 101 4.42 0.91 -3.57
N GLN A 102 5.55 0.85 -4.28
CA GLN A 102 6.77 0.24 -3.79
C GLN A 102 7.25 0.96 -2.53
N GLU A 103 7.65 0.20 -1.53
CA GLU A 103 8.24 0.74 -0.30
C GLU A 103 9.75 0.88 -0.49
N SER A 104 10.27 2.09 -0.34
CA SER A 104 11.71 2.41 -0.31
C SER A 104 12.15 2.83 1.10
N GLY A 105 11.67 2.11 2.09
CA GLY A 105 11.90 2.42 3.49
C GLY A 105 13.08 1.65 4.12
N ILE A 106 12.96 1.42 5.43
CA ILE A 106 13.92 0.70 6.24
C ILE A 106 13.89 -0.82 5.98
N LYS A 107 14.92 -1.53 6.42
CA LYS A 107 15.02 -2.99 6.26
C LYS A 107 13.78 -3.74 6.75
N GLN A 108 13.18 -3.29 7.85
CA GLN A 108 11.98 -3.90 8.41
C GLN A 108 10.76 -3.78 7.50
N SER A 109 10.54 -2.62 6.87
CA SER A 109 9.46 -2.45 5.92
C SER A 109 9.66 -3.32 4.68
N TRP A 110 10.89 -3.46 4.21
CA TRP A 110 11.23 -4.36 3.12
C TRP A 110 11.00 -5.84 3.48
N GLN A 111 11.40 -6.27 4.68
CA GLN A 111 11.13 -7.62 5.17
C GLN A 111 9.62 -7.90 5.35
N ARG A 112 8.84 -6.90 5.76
CA ARG A 112 7.38 -7.00 5.79
C ARG A 112 6.84 -7.26 4.39
N ASP A 113 7.27 -6.48 3.40
CA ASP A 113 6.80 -6.60 2.03
C ASP A 113 7.15 -7.96 1.42
N ILE A 114 8.33 -8.51 1.68
CA ILE A 114 8.69 -9.89 1.28
C ILE A 114 7.70 -10.91 1.86
N ARG A 115 7.38 -10.81 3.15
CA ARG A 115 6.42 -11.74 3.80
C ARG A 115 5.02 -11.63 3.21
N ILE A 116 4.59 -10.41 2.88
CA ILE A 116 3.30 -10.19 2.21
C ILE A 116 3.33 -10.74 0.79
N LYS A 117 4.43 -10.59 0.07
CA LYS A 117 4.57 -11.16 -1.28
C LYS A 117 4.42 -12.68 -1.27
N ILE A 118 5.12 -13.37 -0.36
CA ILE A 118 4.99 -14.82 -0.18
C ILE A 118 3.53 -15.19 0.12
N PHE A 119 2.89 -14.47 1.05
CA PHE A 119 1.48 -14.69 1.38
C PHE A 119 0.56 -14.51 0.16
N CYS A 120 0.78 -13.50 -0.68
CA CYS A 120 0.01 -13.28 -1.89
C CYS A 120 0.17 -14.44 -2.87
N ASP A 121 1.40 -14.89 -3.09
CA ASP A 121 1.71 -16.00 -4.00
C ASP A 121 1.06 -17.32 -3.52
N GLU A 122 1.12 -17.61 -2.21
CA GLU A 122 0.49 -18.79 -1.60
C GLU A 122 -1.06 -18.79 -1.71
N ASN A 123 -1.68 -17.61 -1.81
CA ASN A 123 -3.14 -17.45 -1.84
C ASN A 123 -3.67 -17.02 -3.22
N SER A 124 -2.83 -17.06 -4.26
CA SER A 124 -3.19 -16.65 -5.63
C SER A 124 -3.73 -15.23 -5.71
N ILE A 125 -3.20 -14.33 -4.87
CA ILE A 125 -3.53 -12.90 -4.86
C ILE A 125 -2.54 -12.17 -5.76
N ASN A 126 -3.04 -11.43 -6.74
CA ASN A 126 -2.19 -10.62 -7.60
C ASN A 126 -1.81 -9.32 -6.89
N TRP A 127 -0.52 -9.13 -6.56
CA TRP A 127 -0.05 -7.89 -5.95
C TRP A 127 0.74 -7.04 -6.94
N LEU A 128 0.14 -5.91 -7.35
CA LEU A 128 0.77 -4.90 -8.21
C LEU A 128 1.37 -3.78 -7.36
N GLU A 129 2.65 -3.54 -7.57
CA GLU A 129 3.37 -2.41 -6.95
C GLU A 129 3.72 -1.36 -8.00
N PHE A 130 3.27 -0.12 -7.78
CA PHE A 130 3.62 1.04 -8.60
C PHE A 130 4.90 1.68 -8.10
N GLN A 131 5.71 2.20 -9.01
CA GLN A 131 6.91 2.93 -8.65
C GLN A 131 6.54 4.38 -8.33
N ARG A 132 6.97 4.87 -7.16
CA ARG A 132 6.67 6.24 -6.71
C ARG A 132 7.87 7.17 -6.81
N ASP A 133 9.02 6.64 -6.44
CA ASP A 133 10.26 7.40 -6.31
C ASP A 133 11.19 7.05 -7.45
N GLY A 134 12.14 7.92 -7.79
CA GLY A 134 13.21 7.61 -8.75
C GLY A 134 14.18 6.50 -8.30
N ILE A 135 13.77 5.69 -7.32
CA ILE A 135 14.56 4.60 -6.76
C ILE A 135 14.24 3.32 -7.54
N ILE A 136 15.23 2.83 -8.27
CA ILE A 136 15.13 1.57 -8.98
C ILE A 136 15.64 0.46 -8.07
N ARG A 137 14.74 -0.43 -7.64
CA ARG A 137 15.09 -1.58 -6.81
C ARG A 137 16.03 -2.54 -7.57
N GLY A 138 17.06 -3.04 -6.90
CA GLY A 138 18.00 -4.03 -7.47
C GLY A 138 19.06 -3.47 -8.42
N ILE A 139 19.13 -2.15 -8.59
CA ILE A 139 20.19 -1.54 -9.40
C ILE A 139 21.57 -1.76 -8.75
N LYS A 140 22.50 -2.35 -9.49
CA LYS A 140 23.84 -2.66 -8.97
C LYS A 140 24.80 -1.46 -9.03
N ASN A 141 24.53 -0.49 -9.90
CA ASN A 141 25.32 0.73 -10.04
C ASN A 141 24.48 1.87 -10.63
N ARG A 142 24.99 3.09 -10.57
CA ARG A 142 24.27 4.28 -11.08
C ARG A 142 24.49 4.54 -12.59
N ARG A 143 25.16 3.67 -13.33
CA ARG A 143 25.28 3.82 -14.78
C ARG A 143 23.88 3.79 -15.39
N ASN A 144 23.57 4.77 -16.24
CA ASN A 144 22.25 4.95 -16.87
C ASN A 144 21.09 5.31 -15.90
N TRP A 145 21.36 5.68 -14.65
CA TRP A 145 20.31 6.10 -13.71
C TRP A 145 19.48 7.26 -14.30
N ASN A 146 20.13 8.26 -14.90
CA ASN A 146 19.44 9.40 -15.51
C ASN A 146 18.48 8.98 -16.64
N LYS A 147 18.84 8.00 -17.47
CA LYS A 147 17.95 7.49 -18.53
C LYS A 147 16.71 6.81 -17.94
N ASN A 148 16.91 6.00 -16.93
CA ASN A 148 15.81 5.30 -16.26
C ASN A 148 14.93 6.27 -15.47
N PHE A 149 15.51 7.30 -14.85
CA PHE A 149 14.78 8.33 -14.11
C PHE A 149 13.88 9.18 -15.03
N ILE A 150 14.38 9.53 -16.21
CA ILE A 150 13.59 10.26 -17.21
C ILE A 150 12.39 9.43 -17.67
N ILE A 151 12.56 8.13 -17.90
CA ILE A 151 11.45 7.23 -18.29
C ILE A 151 10.37 7.21 -17.20
N ILE A 152 10.74 7.18 -15.92
CA ILE A 152 9.79 7.20 -14.79
C ILE A 152 9.01 8.52 -14.68
N LEU A 153 9.61 9.64 -15.08
CA LEU A 153 8.95 10.96 -15.00
C LEU A 153 7.96 11.22 -16.15
N TYR A 154 8.04 10.46 -17.23
CA TYR A 154 7.23 10.67 -18.43
C TYR A 154 6.28 9.51 -18.76
N LEU A 155 6.18 8.51 -17.88
CA LEU A 155 5.15 7.46 -17.90
C LEU A 155 4.05 7.76 -16.90
#